data_9271983819f5748c8a5e13ddfa953f97
#
_entry.id   9271983819f5748c8a5e13ddfa953f97
#
_cell.length_a   1.000
_cell.length_b   1.000
_cell.length_c   1.000
_cell.angle_alpha   90.00
_cell.angle_beta   90.00
_cell.angle_gamma   90.00
#
_symmetry.space_group_name_H-M   'P 1'
#
loop_
_entity.id
_entity.type
_entity.pdbx_description
1 polymer ?
#
loop_
_entity_poly.entity_id
_entity_poly.type
_entity_poly.pdbx_seq_one_letter_code
_entity_poly.pdbx_strand_id
1 'polypeptide(L)'
;MVSTKGRLVVDPEYLDLLAQSNCVVQVSMVCSKYDPLEPGTPPYEERLKIVETLAGRVQRVIVRIQPYMPEVFKDVMANIPRLAAAGVYGVVVEGMKFYKAKKGMVKIGGDHCYPLNVLRPHFEAIKAECHRHGLKFYAGENRLRAMGDSMTCCGIDGLEGFKGNEYNLCMLMNGQNPEPTELMKQIGTGGCFQSLNQIAGINKKINNQSFYGLMQEELGGKLDYYKKMFGLDE
;
A
#
# COMPACT_ATOMS: atom_id res chain seq x y z
N MET A 1 -12.74 -0.86 -3.52
CA MET A 1 -11.70 -1.88 -3.30
C MET A 1 -12.14 -2.83 -2.19
N VAL A 2 -11.97 -4.13 -2.40
CA VAL A 2 -12.16 -5.20 -1.40
C VAL A 2 -10.79 -5.76 -1.04
N SER A 3 -10.46 -5.91 0.24
CA SER A 3 -9.20 -6.50 0.70
C SER A 3 -9.48 -7.71 1.56
N THR A 4 -8.85 -8.85 1.26
CA THR A 4 -9.16 -10.12 1.90
C THR A 4 -7.95 -11.05 2.00
N LYS A 5 -8.06 -12.06 2.87
CA LYS A 5 -7.22 -13.27 2.90
C LYS A 5 -8.07 -14.55 2.71
N GLY A 6 -9.39 -14.39 2.65
CA GLY A 6 -10.35 -15.49 2.74
C GLY A 6 -10.81 -16.04 1.39
N ARG A 7 -11.50 -17.20 1.45
CA ARG A 7 -12.01 -17.93 0.28
C ARG A 7 -13.30 -17.34 -0.28
N LEU A 8 -14.12 -16.69 0.53
CA LEU A 8 -15.48 -16.28 0.16
C LEU A 8 -15.54 -15.45 -1.12
N VAL A 9 -14.48 -14.71 -1.46
CA VAL A 9 -14.45 -13.88 -2.68
C VAL A 9 -14.52 -14.69 -3.98
N VAL A 10 -14.31 -16.01 -3.94
CA VAL A 10 -14.42 -16.91 -5.09
C VAL A 10 -15.65 -17.81 -5.04
N ASP A 11 -16.45 -17.72 -3.98
CA ASP A 11 -17.77 -18.36 -3.98
C ASP A 11 -18.64 -17.70 -5.05
N PRO A 12 -19.44 -18.46 -5.81
CA PRO A 12 -20.15 -17.95 -6.98
C PRO A 12 -20.94 -16.67 -6.72
N GLU A 13 -21.66 -16.60 -5.59
CA GLU A 13 -22.46 -15.44 -5.22
C GLU A 13 -21.62 -14.16 -5.11
N TYR A 14 -20.47 -14.22 -4.42
CA TYR A 14 -19.59 -13.06 -4.23
C TYR A 14 -18.79 -12.76 -5.49
N LEU A 15 -18.32 -13.78 -6.18
CA LEU A 15 -17.54 -13.61 -7.40
C LEU A 15 -18.36 -12.94 -8.50
N ASP A 16 -19.62 -13.33 -8.70
CA ASP A 16 -20.51 -12.72 -9.69
C ASP A 16 -20.82 -11.26 -9.34
N LEU A 17 -21.02 -10.94 -8.07
CA LEU A 17 -21.20 -9.57 -7.62
C LEU A 17 -19.95 -8.72 -7.86
N LEU A 18 -18.76 -9.25 -7.55
CA LEU A 18 -17.49 -8.56 -7.78
C LEU A 18 -17.21 -8.38 -9.27
N ALA A 19 -17.53 -9.37 -10.11
CA ALA A 19 -17.35 -9.31 -11.56
C ALA A 19 -18.20 -8.22 -12.23
N GLN A 20 -19.38 -7.92 -11.68
CA GLN A 20 -20.27 -6.87 -12.16
C GLN A 20 -19.93 -5.49 -11.58
N SER A 21 -19.01 -5.43 -10.63
CA SER A 21 -18.68 -4.20 -9.91
C SER A 21 -17.41 -3.55 -10.47
N ASN A 22 -17.38 -2.22 -10.53
CA ASN A 22 -16.15 -1.47 -10.79
C ASN A 22 -15.25 -1.50 -9.55
N CYS A 23 -14.60 -2.63 -9.30
CA CYS A 23 -13.81 -2.82 -8.09
C CYS A 23 -12.46 -3.47 -8.34
N VAL A 24 -11.54 -3.22 -7.39
CA VAL A 24 -10.27 -3.92 -7.27
C VAL A 24 -10.35 -4.88 -6.09
N VAL A 25 -9.91 -6.11 -6.29
CA VAL A 25 -9.77 -7.08 -5.19
C VAL A 25 -8.30 -7.21 -4.82
N GLN A 26 -7.98 -6.91 -3.57
CA GLN A 26 -6.66 -7.15 -2.98
C GLN A 26 -6.65 -8.46 -2.22
N VAL A 27 -5.78 -9.39 -2.61
CA VAL A 27 -5.51 -10.61 -1.85
C VAL A 27 -4.21 -10.42 -1.07
N SER A 28 -4.31 -10.45 0.27
CA SER A 28 -3.13 -10.32 1.12
C SER A 28 -2.42 -11.65 1.25
N MET A 29 -1.18 -11.73 0.75
CA MET A 29 -0.32 -12.91 0.80
C MET A 29 1.14 -12.53 0.65
N VAL A 30 2.04 -13.16 1.39
CA VAL A 30 3.48 -12.85 1.38
C VAL A 30 4.27 -14.00 0.75
N CYS A 31 4.34 -15.13 1.43
CA CYS A 31 4.95 -16.38 0.98
C CYS A 31 4.51 -17.52 1.92
N SER A 32 4.76 -18.76 1.54
CA SER A 32 4.37 -19.95 2.33
C SER A 32 4.99 -20.02 3.73
N LYS A 33 6.13 -19.35 3.96
CA LYS A 33 6.71 -19.24 5.30
C LYS A 33 5.81 -18.50 6.30
N TYR A 34 4.83 -17.74 5.81
CA TYR A 34 3.86 -17.03 6.65
C TYR A 34 2.66 -17.91 7.03
N ASP A 35 2.43 -19.03 6.37
CA ASP A 35 1.26 -19.88 6.64
C ASP A 35 1.14 -20.27 8.12
N PRO A 36 2.21 -20.67 8.84
CA PRO A 36 2.12 -20.95 10.27
C PRO A 36 1.87 -19.71 11.13
N LEU A 37 2.16 -18.51 10.63
CA LEU A 37 1.99 -17.23 11.34
C LEU A 37 0.59 -16.64 11.19
N GLU A 38 -0.20 -17.19 10.26
CA GLU A 38 -1.54 -16.70 9.91
C GLU A 38 -2.60 -17.82 10.12
N PRO A 39 -2.78 -18.33 11.34
CA PRO A 39 -3.74 -19.41 11.61
C PRO A 39 -5.16 -18.97 11.22
N GLY A 40 -5.92 -19.89 10.63
CA GLY A 40 -7.30 -19.64 10.19
C GLY A 40 -7.43 -18.94 8.83
N THR A 41 -6.31 -18.61 8.18
CA THR A 41 -6.33 -18.13 6.79
C THR A 41 -5.94 -19.27 5.83
N PRO A 42 -6.40 -19.24 4.56
CA PRO A 42 -5.93 -20.20 3.55
C PRO A 42 -4.40 -20.11 3.38
N PRO A 43 -3.70 -21.25 3.20
CA PRO A 43 -2.27 -21.26 2.90
C PRO A 43 -1.94 -20.47 1.63
N TYR A 44 -0.66 -20.09 1.45
CA TYR A 44 -0.19 -19.31 0.30
C TYR A 44 -0.63 -19.89 -1.05
N GLU A 45 -0.47 -21.20 -1.24
CA GLU A 45 -0.81 -21.87 -2.50
C GLU A 45 -2.33 -21.85 -2.79
N GLU A 46 -3.14 -21.90 -1.76
CA GLU A 46 -4.59 -21.77 -1.92
C GLU A 46 -4.97 -20.32 -2.24
N ARG A 47 -4.32 -19.34 -1.59
CA ARG A 47 -4.52 -17.92 -1.93
C ARG A 47 -4.07 -17.60 -3.36
N LEU A 48 -3.05 -18.28 -3.87
CA LEU A 48 -2.65 -18.16 -5.26
C LEU A 48 -3.77 -18.64 -6.21
N LYS A 49 -4.43 -19.78 -5.91
CA LYS A 49 -5.60 -20.26 -6.67
C LYS A 49 -6.78 -19.30 -6.59
N ILE A 50 -6.99 -18.64 -5.44
CA ILE A 50 -7.99 -17.58 -5.32
C ILE A 50 -7.66 -16.42 -6.28
N VAL A 51 -6.41 -16.01 -6.35
CA VAL A 51 -5.94 -14.96 -7.28
C VAL A 51 -6.19 -15.38 -8.73
N GLU A 52 -5.83 -16.61 -9.12
CA GLU A 52 -6.07 -17.18 -10.46
C GLU A 52 -7.57 -17.17 -10.82
N THR A 53 -8.43 -17.52 -9.86
CA THR A 53 -9.89 -17.53 -10.06
C THR A 53 -10.46 -16.11 -10.24
N LEU A 54 -9.93 -15.14 -9.54
CA LEU A 54 -10.35 -13.74 -9.64
C LEU A 54 -9.84 -13.05 -10.91
N ALA A 55 -8.65 -13.46 -11.39
CA ALA A 55 -8.02 -12.86 -12.56
C ALA A 55 -8.91 -13.03 -13.81
N GLY A 56 -9.09 -11.95 -14.55
CA GLY A 56 -9.97 -11.92 -15.71
C GLY A 56 -11.48 -11.91 -15.40
N ARG A 57 -11.87 -12.03 -14.12
CA ARG A 57 -13.29 -11.93 -13.69
C ARG A 57 -13.60 -10.58 -13.06
N VAL A 58 -12.66 -9.99 -12.32
CA VAL A 58 -12.82 -8.67 -11.71
C VAL A 58 -11.97 -7.63 -12.45
N GLN A 59 -12.21 -6.35 -12.22
CA GLN A 59 -11.50 -5.26 -12.90
C GLN A 59 -9.98 -5.36 -12.74
N ARG A 60 -9.50 -5.63 -11.52
CA ARG A 60 -8.09 -5.87 -11.21
C ARG A 60 -7.94 -6.74 -9.99
N VAL A 61 -6.95 -7.60 -10.02
CA VAL A 61 -6.46 -8.33 -8.85
C VAL A 61 -5.11 -7.76 -8.44
N ILE A 62 -4.99 -7.37 -7.18
CA ILE A 62 -3.75 -6.87 -6.58
C ILE A 62 -3.31 -7.85 -5.50
N VAL A 63 -2.05 -8.21 -5.48
CA VAL A 63 -1.48 -8.95 -4.36
C VAL A 63 -0.85 -7.96 -3.38
N ARG A 64 -1.25 -8.05 -2.11
CA ARG A 64 -0.70 -7.25 -1.02
C ARG A 64 0.29 -8.05 -0.21
N ILE A 65 1.56 -7.72 -0.36
CA ILE A 65 2.68 -8.28 0.40
C ILE A 65 2.83 -7.46 1.68
N GLN A 66 2.02 -7.80 2.68
CA GLN A 66 2.00 -7.16 4.00
C GLN A 66 1.65 -8.19 5.08
N PRO A 67 2.43 -8.24 6.17
CA PRO A 67 3.61 -7.42 6.44
C PRO A 67 4.86 -7.94 5.70
N TYR A 68 5.57 -7.05 5.01
CA TYR A 68 6.85 -7.40 4.40
C TYR A 68 7.98 -7.33 5.43
N MET A 69 8.83 -8.36 5.45
CA MET A 69 10.07 -8.40 6.23
C MET A 69 11.26 -8.74 5.32
N PRO A 70 12.43 -8.12 5.52
CA PRO A 70 13.62 -8.36 4.69
C PRO A 70 14.05 -9.83 4.60
N GLU A 71 13.76 -10.61 5.64
CA GLU A 71 14.10 -12.04 5.76
C GLU A 71 13.43 -12.91 4.70
N VAL A 72 12.29 -12.47 4.15
CA VAL A 72 11.55 -13.20 3.09
C VAL A 72 11.77 -12.62 1.70
N PHE A 73 12.75 -11.74 1.53
CA PHE A 73 13.02 -11.09 0.25
C PHE A 73 13.17 -12.07 -0.93
N LYS A 74 13.98 -13.13 -0.74
CA LYS A 74 14.20 -14.14 -1.77
C LYS A 74 12.92 -14.88 -2.15
N ASP A 75 12.06 -15.19 -1.17
CA ASP A 75 10.80 -15.87 -1.40
C ASP A 75 9.82 -14.96 -2.18
N VAL A 76 9.78 -13.67 -1.82
CA VAL A 76 8.97 -12.67 -2.54
C VAL A 76 9.44 -12.55 -3.99
N MET A 77 10.75 -12.40 -4.22
CA MET A 77 11.30 -12.33 -5.58
C MET A 77 10.95 -13.56 -6.42
N ALA A 78 11.07 -14.76 -5.85
CA ALA A 78 10.73 -16.02 -6.52
C ALA A 78 9.23 -16.15 -6.82
N ASN A 79 8.38 -15.47 -6.08
CA ASN A 79 6.93 -15.51 -6.28
C ASN A 79 6.41 -14.53 -7.34
N ILE A 80 7.13 -13.45 -7.65
CA ILE A 80 6.68 -12.43 -8.62
C ILE A 80 6.32 -13.03 -9.98
N PRO A 81 7.16 -13.91 -10.61
CA PRO A 81 6.80 -14.57 -11.87
C PRO A 81 5.51 -15.39 -11.77
N ARG A 82 5.28 -16.06 -10.62
CA ARG A 82 4.08 -16.86 -10.39
C ARG A 82 2.83 -15.98 -10.28
N LEU A 83 2.95 -14.82 -9.62
CA LEU A 83 1.87 -13.83 -9.53
C LEU A 83 1.51 -13.28 -10.92
N ALA A 84 2.52 -12.99 -11.75
CA ALA A 84 2.28 -12.56 -13.12
C ALA A 84 1.56 -13.64 -13.95
N ALA A 85 2.01 -14.90 -13.86
CA ALA A 85 1.36 -16.03 -14.52
C ALA A 85 -0.08 -16.25 -14.03
N ALA A 86 -0.37 -15.94 -12.77
CA ALA A 86 -1.71 -15.98 -12.19
C ALA A 86 -2.63 -14.82 -12.62
N GLY A 87 -2.16 -13.88 -13.44
CA GLY A 87 -2.95 -12.76 -13.94
C GLY A 87 -3.10 -11.58 -12.99
N VAL A 88 -2.20 -11.43 -12.02
CA VAL A 88 -2.16 -10.27 -11.12
C VAL A 88 -1.89 -8.99 -11.91
N TYR A 89 -2.63 -7.93 -11.63
CA TYR A 89 -2.40 -6.60 -12.22
C TYR A 89 -1.18 -5.91 -11.61
N GLY A 90 -1.01 -6.05 -10.31
CA GLY A 90 0.08 -5.39 -9.60
C GLY A 90 0.26 -5.87 -8.16
N VAL A 91 1.35 -5.45 -7.57
CA VAL A 91 1.78 -5.85 -6.23
C VAL A 91 1.91 -4.63 -5.34
N VAL A 92 1.36 -4.69 -4.13
CA VAL A 92 1.55 -3.66 -3.08
C VAL A 92 2.48 -4.23 -2.02
N VAL A 93 3.56 -3.52 -1.70
CA VAL A 93 4.50 -3.92 -0.65
C VAL A 93 4.47 -2.93 0.51
N GLU A 94 4.27 -3.43 1.73
CA GLU A 94 4.28 -2.61 2.95
C GLU A 94 5.08 -3.30 4.05
N GLY A 95 6.05 -2.57 4.63
CA GLY A 95 6.94 -3.06 5.68
C GLY A 95 6.20 -3.43 6.96
N MET A 96 6.78 -4.37 7.72
CA MET A 96 6.29 -4.75 9.04
C MET A 96 6.39 -3.59 10.01
N LYS A 97 5.32 -3.38 10.79
CA LYS A 97 5.25 -2.45 11.90
C LYS A 97 5.21 -3.22 13.21
N PHE A 98 6.07 -2.84 14.15
CA PHE A 98 6.16 -3.46 15.45
C PHE A 98 5.66 -2.50 16.54
N TYR A 99 4.81 -2.96 17.42
CA TYR A 99 4.33 -2.17 18.57
C TYR A 99 5.40 -1.96 19.64
N LYS A 100 6.33 -2.94 19.78
CA LYS A 100 7.41 -2.89 20.77
C LYS A 100 8.72 -2.52 20.09
N ALA A 101 9.56 -1.79 20.83
CA ALA A 101 10.92 -1.48 20.38
C ALA A 101 11.69 -2.77 20.06
N LYS A 102 12.36 -2.79 18.92
CA LYS A 102 13.21 -3.90 18.47
C LYS A 102 14.54 -3.32 17.99
N LYS A 103 15.63 -3.99 18.31
CA LYS A 103 16.99 -3.55 17.91
C LYS A 103 17.05 -3.36 16.40
N GLY A 104 17.62 -2.24 15.95
CA GLY A 104 17.77 -1.91 14.54
C GLY A 104 16.53 -1.30 13.86
N MET A 105 15.44 -1.11 14.60
CA MET A 105 14.24 -0.45 14.09
C MET A 105 14.26 1.06 14.40
N VAL A 106 13.56 1.83 13.57
CA VAL A 106 13.33 3.26 13.78
C VAL A 106 11.89 3.49 14.25
N LYS A 107 11.69 4.44 15.15
CA LYS A 107 10.35 4.82 15.63
C LYS A 107 9.74 5.81 14.67
N ILE A 108 8.59 5.47 14.10
CA ILE A 108 7.81 6.33 13.19
C ILE A 108 6.38 6.41 13.74
N GLY A 109 6.00 7.59 14.18
CA GLY A 109 4.73 7.75 14.90
C GLY A 109 4.70 6.88 16.17
N GLY A 110 3.71 6.01 16.29
CA GLY A 110 3.59 5.05 17.40
C GLY A 110 4.29 3.71 17.17
N ASP A 111 4.76 3.43 15.94
CA ASP A 111 5.26 2.13 15.52
C ASP A 111 6.79 2.11 15.41
N HIS A 112 7.36 0.91 15.49
CA HIS A 112 8.76 0.65 15.17
C HIS A 112 8.85 -0.05 13.82
N CYS A 113 9.62 0.53 12.89
CA CYS A 113 9.68 0.09 11.49
C CYS A 113 11.13 -0.20 11.09
N TYR A 114 11.31 -1.00 10.04
CA TYR A 114 12.62 -1.13 9.41
C TYR A 114 13.13 0.23 8.91
N PRO A 115 14.43 0.51 9.04
CA PRO A 115 15.04 1.72 8.48
C PRO A 115 14.91 1.77 6.95
N LEU A 116 14.87 2.97 6.38
CA LEU A 116 14.75 3.15 4.92
C LEU A 116 15.91 2.55 4.14
N ASN A 117 17.12 2.67 4.65
CA ASN A 117 18.32 2.09 4.02
C ASN A 117 18.27 0.55 3.93
N VAL A 118 17.41 -0.10 4.73
CA VAL A 118 17.13 -1.54 4.65
C VAL A 118 16.01 -1.82 3.65
N LEU A 119 14.92 -1.05 3.70
CA LEU A 119 13.75 -1.33 2.86
C LEU A 119 13.92 -0.88 1.41
N ARG A 120 14.56 0.29 1.18
CA ARG A 120 14.66 0.90 -0.15
C ARG A 120 15.30 -0.03 -1.20
N PRO A 121 16.48 -0.66 -0.98
CA PRO A 121 17.07 -1.56 -1.97
C PRO A 121 16.16 -2.76 -2.30
N HIS A 122 15.42 -3.26 -1.33
CA HIS A 122 14.47 -4.35 -1.54
C HIS A 122 13.28 -3.90 -2.39
N PHE A 123 12.72 -2.73 -2.10
CA PHE A 123 11.60 -2.17 -2.86
C PHE A 123 12.02 -1.87 -4.31
N GLU A 124 13.22 -1.34 -4.53
CA GLU A 124 13.79 -1.13 -5.87
C GLU A 124 13.90 -2.45 -6.64
N ALA A 125 14.46 -3.49 -6.02
CA ALA A 125 14.59 -4.80 -6.65
C ALA A 125 13.24 -5.46 -6.94
N ILE A 126 12.29 -5.40 -6.00
CA ILE A 126 10.93 -5.92 -6.17
C ILE A 126 10.21 -5.16 -7.30
N LYS A 127 10.33 -3.84 -7.35
CA LYS A 127 9.77 -3.00 -8.42
C LYS A 127 10.31 -3.42 -9.78
N ALA A 128 11.63 -3.53 -9.89
CA ALA A 128 12.28 -3.94 -11.14
C ALA A 128 11.81 -5.34 -11.61
N GLU A 129 11.67 -6.28 -10.67
CA GLU A 129 11.13 -7.61 -10.95
C GLU A 129 9.67 -7.57 -11.39
N CYS A 130 8.82 -6.80 -10.70
CA CYS A 130 7.43 -6.59 -11.11
C CYS A 130 7.35 -6.07 -12.55
N HIS A 131 8.13 -5.03 -12.88
CA HIS A 131 8.15 -4.45 -14.23
C HIS A 131 8.63 -5.44 -15.30
N ARG A 132 9.64 -6.26 -14.97
CA ARG A 132 10.13 -7.30 -15.90
C ARG A 132 9.04 -8.31 -16.27
N HIS A 133 8.08 -8.54 -15.36
CA HIS A 133 6.96 -9.43 -15.58
C HIS A 133 5.64 -8.71 -15.92
N GLY A 134 5.68 -7.42 -16.26
CA GLY A 134 4.52 -6.64 -16.68
C GLY A 134 3.56 -6.27 -15.55
N LEU A 135 3.97 -6.45 -14.28
CA LEU A 135 3.17 -6.07 -13.12
C LEU A 135 3.40 -4.60 -12.75
N LYS A 136 2.35 -3.93 -12.27
CA LYS A 136 2.49 -2.67 -11.56
C LYS A 136 3.04 -2.89 -10.15
N PHE A 137 3.85 -1.93 -9.69
CA PHE A 137 4.37 -1.90 -8.32
C PHE A 137 3.79 -0.73 -7.55
N TYR A 138 3.27 -1.00 -6.36
CA TYR A 138 2.75 0.02 -5.45
C TYR A 138 3.49 -0.05 -4.11
N ALA A 139 3.93 1.09 -3.62
CA ALA A 139 4.55 1.18 -2.30
C ALA A 139 3.48 1.44 -1.23
N GLY A 140 3.15 0.42 -0.44
CA GLY A 140 2.30 0.55 0.75
C GLY A 140 3.02 1.25 1.91
N GLU A 141 4.34 1.20 1.94
CA GLU A 141 5.19 1.93 2.88
C GLU A 141 5.13 3.43 2.57
N ASN A 142 4.61 4.22 3.50
CA ASN A 142 4.39 5.65 3.27
C ASN A 142 5.68 6.42 2.97
N ARG A 143 6.77 6.06 3.63
CA ARG A 143 8.09 6.69 3.44
C ARG A 143 8.73 6.38 2.08
N LEU A 144 8.19 5.40 1.35
CA LEU A 144 8.63 4.99 0.01
C LEU A 144 7.50 5.12 -1.02
N ARG A 145 6.43 5.84 -0.69
CA ARG A 145 5.23 5.97 -1.54
C ARG A 145 5.55 6.43 -2.95
N ALA A 146 6.44 7.39 -3.10
CA ALA A 146 6.86 7.93 -4.39
C ALA A 146 7.60 6.92 -5.29
N MET A 147 8.06 5.79 -4.74
CA MET A 147 8.65 4.71 -5.54
C MET A 147 7.61 3.89 -6.30
N GLY A 148 6.33 3.95 -5.90
CA GLY A 148 5.26 3.25 -6.60
C GLY A 148 4.98 3.80 -7.99
N ASP A 149 4.36 3.00 -8.85
CA ASP A 149 3.91 3.42 -10.19
C ASP A 149 2.71 4.38 -10.12
N SER A 150 2.10 4.49 -8.95
CA SER A 150 1.07 5.48 -8.63
C SER A 150 1.16 5.84 -7.15
N MET A 151 0.69 7.02 -6.81
CA MET A 151 0.59 7.47 -5.42
C MET A 151 -0.53 6.75 -4.64
N THR A 152 -1.40 5.99 -5.31
CA THR A 152 -2.34 5.08 -4.65
C THR A 152 -1.63 3.82 -4.18
N CYS A 153 -2.13 3.20 -3.12
CA CYS A 153 -1.60 1.92 -2.62
C CYS A 153 -2.56 0.75 -2.86
N CYS A 154 -3.57 0.94 -3.66
CA CYS A 154 -4.64 -0.03 -3.80
C CYS A 154 -4.92 -0.45 -5.26
N GLY A 155 -4.14 0.07 -6.21
CA GLY A 155 -4.26 -0.31 -7.61
C GLY A 155 -5.53 0.18 -8.31
N ILE A 156 -6.17 1.21 -7.77
CA ILE A 156 -7.40 1.79 -8.34
C ILE A 156 -7.11 2.95 -9.31
N ASP A 157 -5.85 3.32 -9.47
CA ASP A 157 -5.42 4.38 -10.39
C ASP A 157 -5.85 4.07 -11.83
N GLY A 158 -6.36 5.09 -12.52
CA GLY A 158 -6.82 4.98 -13.90
C GLY A 158 -8.09 4.16 -14.11
N LEU A 159 -8.77 3.70 -13.07
CA LEU A 159 -10.12 3.15 -13.20
C LEU A 159 -11.14 4.27 -13.40
N GLU A 160 -12.12 4.03 -14.26
CA GLU A 160 -13.20 4.98 -14.52
C GLU A 160 -13.96 5.31 -13.23
N GLY A 161 -14.31 6.58 -13.05
CA GLY A 161 -15.03 7.05 -11.86
C GLY A 161 -14.19 7.16 -10.60
N PHE A 162 -12.92 6.73 -10.62
CA PHE A 162 -12.03 6.90 -9.49
C PHE A 162 -11.29 8.24 -9.56
N LYS A 163 -11.54 9.09 -8.58
CA LYS A 163 -10.75 10.30 -8.33
C LYS A 163 -9.85 10.01 -7.13
N GLY A 164 -8.57 9.79 -7.37
CA GLY A 164 -7.58 9.50 -6.33
C GLY A 164 -7.36 10.67 -5.38
N ASN A 165 -6.55 10.45 -4.36
CA ASN A 165 -5.99 11.55 -3.58
C ASN A 165 -5.10 12.40 -4.49
N GLU A 166 -5.60 13.54 -4.91
CA GLU A 166 -4.87 14.49 -5.74
C GLU A 166 -3.81 15.24 -4.93
N TYR A 167 -3.86 15.12 -3.61
CA TYR A 167 -2.91 15.71 -2.68
C TYR A 167 -2.62 14.74 -1.53
N ASN A 168 -1.35 14.52 -1.24
CA ASN A 168 -0.91 13.66 -0.14
C ASN A 168 0.44 14.11 0.40
N LEU A 169 0.87 13.52 1.53
CA LEU A 169 2.11 13.89 2.19
C LEU A 169 3.35 13.77 1.28
N CYS A 170 3.42 12.75 0.43
CA CYS A 170 4.56 12.60 -0.48
C CYS A 170 4.60 13.71 -1.53
N MET A 171 3.44 14.13 -2.04
CA MET A 171 3.37 15.27 -2.96
C MET A 171 3.83 16.55 -2.29
N LEU A 172 3.38 16.80 -1.05
CA LEU A 172 3.82 17.95 -0.27
C LEU A 172 5.34 17.93 -0.04
N MET A 173 5.91 16.79 0.38
CA MET A 173 7.35 16.65 0.60
C MET A 173 8.19 16.83 -0.67
N ASN A 174 7.63 16.47 -1.83
CA ASN A 174 8.28 16.67 -3.13
C ASN A 174 8.03 18.08 -3.73
N GLY A 175 7.52 19.03 -2.94
CA GLY A 175 7.26 20.38 -3.39
C GLY A 175 6.05 20.52 -4.33
N GLN A 176 5.27 19.45 -4.52
CA GLN A 176 4.05 19.48 -5.31
C GLN A 176 2.93 20.12 -4.48
N ASN A 177 2.31 21.14 -4.99
CA ASN A 177 1.20 21.83 -4.33
C ASN A 177 0.04 22.03 -5.31
N PRO A 178 -0.68 20.97 -5.66
CA PRO A 178 -1.80 21.08 -6.57
C PRO A 178 -2.94 21.92 -5.97
N GLU A 179 -3.68 22.58 -6.82
CA GLU A 179 -4.87 23.31 -6.40
C GLU A 179 -5.85 22.36 -5.70
N PRO A 180 -6.44 22.79 -4.57
CA PRO A 180 -7.40 21.96 -3.86
C PRO A 180 -8.66 21.73 -4.68
N THR A 181 -9.00 20.46 -4.88
CA THR A 181 -10.29 20.07 -5.45
C THR A 181 -11.37 20.04 -4.37
N GLU A 182 -12.63 19.98 -4.78
CA GLU A 182 -13.73 19.80 -3.82
C GLU A 182 -13.60 18.52 -2.99
N LEU A 183 -13.05 17.46 -3.59
CA LEU A 183 -12.78 16.21 -2.88
C LEU A 183 -11.71 16.39 -1.79
N MET A 184 -10.67 17.15 -2.06
CA MET A 184 -9.60 17.46 -1.11
C MET A 184 -10.08 18.38 0.02
N LYS A 185 -11.08 19.19 -0.24
CA LYS A 185 -11.72 20.05 0.76
C LYS A 185 -12.65 19.28 1.69
N GLN A 186 -13.06 18.06 1.32
CA GLN A 186 -13.96 17.26 2.13
C GLN A 186 -13.25 16.68 3.36
N ILE A 187 -13.98 16.66 4.46
CA ILE A 187 -13.46 16.18 5.76
C ILE A 187 -13.24 14.67 5.72
N GLY A 188 -12.06 14.22 6.14
CA GLY A 188 -11.81 12.84 6.52
C GLY A 188 -11.80 11.82 5.38
N THR A 189 -11.78 12.24 4.12
CA THR A 189 -11.87 11.32 2.98
C THR A 189 -10.53 10.90 2.39
N GLY A 190 -9.41 11.40 2.89
CA GLY A 190 -8.10 11.12 2.34
C GLY A 190 -7.50 9.81 2.82
N GLY A 191 -7.17 8.87 1.93
CA GLY A 191 -6.45 7.63 2.27
C GLY A 191 -5.09 7.85 2.94
N CYS A 192 -4.46 9.00 2.77
CA CYS A 192 -3.23 9.39 3.46
C CYS A 192 -3.45 9.86 4.90
N PHE A 193 -4.69 9.97 5.35
CA PHE A 193 -4.98 10.55 6.65
C PHE A 193 -4.45 9.69 7.81
N GLN A 194 -4.61 8.40 7.77
CA GLN A 194 -4.02 7.50 8.78
C GLN A 194 -2.49 7.60 8.80
N SER A 195 -1.89 7.82 7.64
CA SER A 195 -0.44 8.03 7.52
C SER A 195 0.02 9.30 8.20
N LEU A 196 -0.75 10.37 8.13
CA LEU A 196 -0.47 11.61 8.84
C LEU A 196 -0.51 11.43 10.35
N ASN A 197 -1.51 10.73 10.87
CA ASN A 197 -1.58 10.39 12.28
C ASN A 197 -0.38 9.57 12.76
N GLN A 198 0.03 8.57 11.97
CA GLN A 198 1.16 7.72 12.31
C GLN A 198 2.50 8.46 12.21
N ILE A 199 2.67 9.30 11.19
CA ILE A 199 3.93 9.98 10.92
C ILE A 199 4.09 11.20 11.81
N ALA A 200 3.07 12.03 11.91
CA ALA A 200 3.11 13.31 12.62
C ALA A 200 2.69 13.21 14.09
N GLY A 201 2.22 12.05 14.53
CA GLY A 201 1.67 11.92 15.89
C GLY A 201 0.41 12.78 16.10
N ILE A 202 -0.29 13.10 15.02
CA ILE A 202 -1.48 13.96 15.07
C ILE A 202 -2.64 13.15 15.60
N ASN A 203 -2.92 13.27 16.86
CA ASN A 203 -4.02 12.59 17.56
C ASN A 203 -5.31 13.44 17.58
N LYS A 204 -5.49 14.31 16.58
CA LYS A 204 -6.66 15.20 16.53
C LYS A 204 -7.81 14.52 15.81
N LYS A 205 -8.99 14.57 16.40
CA LYS A 205 -10.24 14.34 15.66
C LYS A 205 -10.34 15.42 14.59
N ILE A 206 -10.42 15.02 13.34
CA ILE A 206 -10.61 15.96 12.22
C ILE A 206 -12.09 16.31 12.13
N ASN A 207 -12.63 16.89 13.15
CA ASN A 207 -13.95 17.44 13.06
C ASN A 207 -13.82 18.85 12.44
N ASN A 208 -14.49 19.08 11.34
CA ASN A 208 -14.61 20.39 10.68
C ASN A 208 -13.36 20.94 9.97
N GLN A 209 -12.36 20.11 9.71
CA GLN A 209 -11.15 20.55 8.99
C GLN A 209 -11.00 19.74 7.71
N SER A 210 -10.77 20.39 6.57
CA SER A 210 -10.49 19.69 5.33
C SER A 210 -9.14 18.98 5.39
N PHE A 211 -8.97 17.92 4.62
CA PHE A 211 -7.70 17.21 4.50
C PHE A 211 -6.58 18.16 4.02
N TYR A 212 -6.89 19.03 3.06
CA TYR A 212 -5.96 20.04 2.58
C TYR A 212 -5.57 21.02 3.68
N GLY A 213 -6.53 21.55 4.43
CA GLY A 213 -6.26 22.45 5.55
C GLY A 213 -5.38 21.80 6.61
N LEU A 214 -5.65 20.52 6.94
CA LEU A 214 -4.82 19.76 7.87
C LEU A 214 -3.38 19.62 7.36
N MET A 215 -3.20 19.29 6.08
CA MET A 215 -1.87 19.17 5.47
C MET A 215 -1.10 20.48 5.54
N GLN A 216 -1.72 21.59 5.22
CA GLN A 216 -1.09 22.92 5.23
C GLN A 216 -0.77 23.38 6.67
N GLU A 217 -1.71 23.24 7.58
CA GLU A 217 -1.58 23.76 8.94
C GLU A 217 -0.61 22.93 9.79
N GLU A 218 -0.73 21.59 9.74
CA GLU A 218 0.00 20.70 10.65
C GLU A 218 1.36 20.24 10.10
N LEU A 219 1.52 20.19 8.79
CA LEU A 219 2.72 19.66 8.16
C LEU A 219 3.56 20.69 7.42
N GLY A 220 2.96 21.79 6.92
CA GLY A 220 3.67 22.79 6.15
C GLY A 220 4.89 23.36 6.88
N GLY A 221 4.74 23.65 8.17
CA GLY A 221 5.82 24.15 9.03
C GLY A 221 6.88 23.12 9.44
N LYS A 222 6.69 21.83 9.10
CA LYS A 222 7.59 20.73 9.47
C LYS A 222 8.11 19.98 8.24
N LEU A 223 7.96 20.55 7.06
CA LEU A 223 8.24 19.87 5.80
C LEU A 223 9.70 19.39 5.71
N ASP A 224 10.66 20.24 6.04
CA ASP A 224 12.09 19.91 6.02
C ASP A 224 12.44 18.78 7.00
N TYR A 225 11.84 18.81 8.19
CA TYR A 225 11.99 17.71 9.14
C TYR A 225 11.53 16.36 8.54
N TYR A 226 10.38 16.35 7.87
CA TYR A 226 9.88 15.12 7.25
C TYR A 226 10.69 14.70 6.04
N LYS A 227 11.13 15.63 5.20
CA LYS A 227 12.05 15.36 4.08
C LYS A 227 13.29 14.64 4.57
N LYS A 228 13.96 15.22 5.58
CA LYS A 228 15.14 14.62 6.19
C LYS A 228 14.87 13.23 6.78
N MET A 229 13.77 13.07 7.53
CA MET A 229 13.38 11.80 8.12
C MET A 229 13.11 10.71 7.08
N PHE A 230 12.63 11.08 5.89
CA PHE A 230 12.33 10.15 4.80
C PHE A 230 13.45 10.01 3.78
N GLY A 231 14.60 10.68 3.99
CA GLY A 231 15.73 10.62 3.08
C GLY A 231 15.41 11.23 1.71
N LEU A 232 14.63 12.30 1.69
CA LEU A 232 14.25 13.07 0.50
C LEU A 232 15.02 14.39 0.40
N ASP A 233 15.98 14.62 1.30
CA ASP A 233 16.91 15.75 1.22
C ASP A 233 18.02 15.38 0.22
N GLU A 234 17.95 15.90 -0.96
CA GLU A 234 19.05 16.11 -1.88
C GLU A 234 19.19 17.60 -2.14
#